data_3c1bfbf77cc47429d23b3709a47a4151
#
_entry.id   3c1bfbf77cc47429d23b3709a47a4151
#
_cell.length_a   1.000
_cell.length_b   1.000
_cell.length_c   1.000
_cell.angle_alpha   90.00
_cell.angle_beta   90.00
_cell.angle_gamma   90.00
#
_symmetry.space_group_name_H-M   'P 1'
#
loop_
_entity.id
_entity.type
_entity.pdbx_description
1 polymer ?
#
loop_
_entity_poly.entity_id
_entity_poly.type
_entity_poly.pdbx_seq_one_letter_code
_entity_poly.pdbx_strand_id
1 'polypeptide(L)'
;MKLSGIEKGFSLIEVVVSLFILSVSVITIYNLIISTASSSYDLEQRYLAKEVANNRISLIHTLEKSSRPIQRSGEMVMGGQQWRWDETINNGPSEEFLEYEIFISRENEETYIYTIKGLYTK
;
A
#
# COMPACT_ATOMS: atom_id res chain seq x y z
N MET A 1 19.84 -50.29 34.24
CA MET A 1 19.63 -49.57 33.96
C MET A 1 18.84 -48.95 33.83
N LYS A 2 18.71 -48.84 34.24
CA LYS A 2 18.08 -48.36 34.15
C LYS A 2 17.92 -47.33 33.62
N LEU A 3 18.55 -47.00 34.19
CA LEU A 3 18.17 -46.47 33.00
C LEU A 3 16.75 -46.40 32.82
N SER A 4 16.04 -47.01 33.64
CA SER A 4 14.59 -47.06 33.53
C SER A 4 13.98 -45.64 33.56
N GLY A 5 14.57 -44.70 34.25
CA GLY A 5 14.08 -43.34 34.24
C GLY A 5 14.18 -42.67 32.89
N ILE A 6 15.20 -42.99 32.16
CA ILE A 6 15.39 -42.46 30.82
C ILE A 6 14.41 -43.09 29.83
N GLU A 7 14.17 -44.37 29.99
CA GLU A 7 13.27 -45.08 29.12
C GLU A 7 11.83 -44.67 29.27
N LYS A 8 11.46 -44.11 30.40
CA LYS A 8 10.10 -43.68 30.67
C LYS A 8 9.74 -42.34 30.05
N GLY A 9 10.71 -41.70 29.41
CA GLY A 9 10.46 -40.46 28.73
C GLY A 9 10.84 -39.24 29.54
N PHE A 10 10.11 -38.16 29.32
CA PHE A 10 10.46 -36.85 29.82
C PHE A 10 10.00 -36.63 31.25
N SER A 11 10.75 -35.81 31.97
CA SER A 11 10.31 -35.30 33.27
C SER A 11 9.22 -34.24 33.07
N LEU A 12 8.50 -33.95 34.13
CA LEU A 12 7.46 -32.92 34.09
C LEU A 12 8.00 -31.57 33.68
N ILE A 13 9.17 -31.22 34.21
CA ILE A 13 9.78 -29.90 33.88
C ILE A 13 10.21 -29.84 32.42
N GLU A 14 10.66 -30.92 31.85
CA GLU A 14 11.02 -30.97 30.42
C GLU A 14 9.78 -30.76 29.55
N VAL A 15 8.66 -31.34 29.91
CA VAL A 15 7.41 -31.16 29.17
C VAL A 15 6.94 -29.70 29.25
N VAL A 16 7.00 -29.10 30.43
CA VAL A 16 6.59 -27.70 30.63
C VAL A 16 7.49 -26.77 29.83
N VAL A 17 8.80 -26.98 29.88
CA VAL A 17 9.74 -26.14 29.12
C VAL A 17 9.52 -26.30 27.62
N SER A 18 9.29 -27.52 27.16
CA SER A 18 9.01 -27.76 25.73
C SER A 18 7.74 -27.06 25.27
N LEU A 19 6.70 -27.11 26.07
CA LEU A 19 5.43 -26.42 25.75
C LEU A 19 5.60 -24.92 25.77
N PHE A 20 6.40 -24.41 26.67
CA PHE A 20 6.70 -22.97 26.74
C PHE A 20 7.42 -22.51 25.47
N ILE A 21 8.46 -23.22 25.06
CA ILE A 21 9.22 -22.90 23.84
C ILE A 21 8.31 -22.99 22.61
N LEU A 22 7.50 -24.02 22.55
CA LEU A 22 6.55 -24.19 21.44
C LEU A 22 5.57 -23.02 21.38
N SER A 23 5.03 -22.61 22.52
CA SER A 23 4.07 -21.50 22.59
C SER A 23 4.68 -20.19 22.10
N VAL A 24 5.90 -19.87 22.54
CA VAL A 24 6.60 -18.67 22.11
C VAL A 24 6.88 -18.71 20.61
N SER A 25 7.27 -19.87 20.10
CA SER A 25 7.54 -20.06 18.67
C SER A 25 6.29 -19.82 17.83
N VAL A 26 5.16 -20.37 18.24
CA VAL A 26 3.89 -20.22 17.53
C VAL A 26 3.47 -18.74 17.51
N ILE A 27 3.57 -18.05 18.64
CA ILE A 27 3.22 -16.64 18.72
C ILE A 27 4.11 -15.80 17.79
N THR A 28 5.41 -16.10 17.77
CA THR A 28 6.35 -15.38 16.91
C THR A 28 6.03 -15.57 15.44
N ILE A 29 5.76 -16.80 15.04
CA ILE A 29 5.40 -17.13 13.64
C ILE A 29 4.09 -16.43 13.27
N TYR A 30 3.12 -16.47 14.15
CA TYR A 30 1.82 -15.83 13.91
C TYR A 30 1.98 -14.31 13.68
N ASN A 31 2.76 -13.65 14.52
CA ASN A 31 3.02 -12.21 14.38
C ASN A 31 3.74 -11.91 13.07
N LEU A 32 4.66 -12.75 12.66
CA LEU A 32 5.37 -12.60 11.40
C LEU A 32 4.42 -12.69 10.21
N ILE A 33 3.51 -13.66 10.24
CA ILE A 33 2.52 -13.85 9.17
C ILE A 33 1.62 -12.62 9.05
N ILE A 34 1.11 -12.12 10.17
CA ILE A 34 0.24 -10.94 10.17
C ILE A 34 0.99 -9.72 9.64
N SER A 35 2.21 -9.51 10.09
CA SER A 35 3.03 -8.38 9.65
C SER A 35 3.31 -8.44 8.15
N THR A 36 3.63 -9.61 7.63
CA THR A 36 3.90 -9.81 6.20
C THR A 36 2.64 -9.59 5.37
N ALA A 37 1.51 -10.12 5.82
CA ALA A 37 0.25 -9.95 5.12
C ALA A 37 -0.17 -8.48 5.07
N SER A 38 -0.02 -7.75 6.16
CA SER A 38 -0.33 -6.34 6.24
C SER A 38 0.56 -5.51 5.30
N SER A 39 1.86 -5.80 5.29
CA SER A 39 2.80 -5.11 4.41
C SER A 39 2.49 -5.38 2.94
N SER A 40 2.13 -6.59 2.59
CA SER A 40 1.76 -6.95 1.22
C SER A 40 0.50 -6.21 0.78
N TYR A 41 -0.48 -6.10 1.65
CA TYR A 41 -1.70 -5.36 1.37
C TYR A 41 -1.40 -3.88 1.13
N ASP A 42 -0.57 -3.27 1.96
CA ASP A 42 -0.20 -1.85 1.81
C ASP A 42 0.53 -1.61 0.49
N LEU A 43 1.43 -2.50 0.11
CA LEU A 43 2.15 -2.40 -1.17
C LEU A 43 1.20 -2.51 -2.34
N GLU A 44 0.26 -3.43 -2.28
CA GLU A 44 -0.75 -3.58 -3.33
C GLU A 44 -1.60 -2.31 -3.47
N GLN A 45 -2.05 -1.75 -2.35
CA GLN A 45 -2.85 -0.53 -2.37
C GLN A 45 -2.07 0.65 -2.96
N ARG A 46 -0.81 0.80 -2.61
CA ARG A 46 0.04 1.86 -3.17
C ARG A 46 0.28 1.65 -4.66
N TYR A 47 0.47 0.42 -5.08
CA TYR A 47 0.64 0.08 -6.49
C TYR A 47 -0.61 0.46 -7.29
N LEU A 48 -1.78 0.09 -6.81
CA LEU A 48 -3.04 0.42 -7.47
C LEU A 48 -3.25 1.94 -7.54
N ALA A 49 -2.96 2.65 -6.46
CA ALA A 49 -3.06 4.10 -6.44
C ALA A 49 -2.12 4.73 -7.47
N LYS A 50 -0.91 4.21 -7.60
CA LYS A 50 0.05 4.67 -8.60
C LYS A 50 -0.48 4.42 -10.02
N GLU A 51 -1.14 3.30 -10.26
CA GLU A 51 -1.73 3.01 -11.56
C GLU A 51 -2.85 3.98 -11.90
N VAL A 52 -3.67 4.35 -10.91
CA VAL A 52 -4.70 5.37 -11.10
C VAL A 52 -4.03 6.70 -11.51
N ALA A 53 -2.98 7.09 -10.79
CA ALA A 53 -2.25 8.33 -11.10
C ALA A 53 -1.64 8.28 -12.50
N ASN A 54 -1.02 7.16 -12.88
CA ASN A 54 -0.44 7.00 -14.21
C ASN A 54 -1.49 7.10 -15.31
N ASN A 55 -2.68 6.58 -15.07
CA ASN A 55 -3.78 6.69 -16.01
C ASN A 55 -4.17 8.16 -16.19
N ARG A 56 -4.26 8.92 -15.11
CA ARG A 56 -4.57 10.34 -15.18
C ARG A 56 -3.47 11.12 -15.88
N ILE A 57 -2.22 10.79 -15.63
CA ILE A 57 -1.09 11.44 -16.30
C ILE A 57 -1.18 11.24 -17.81
N SER A 58 -1.49 10.02 -18.24
CA SER A 58 -1.66 9.72 -19.67
C SER A 58 -2.77 10.56 -20.31
N LEU A 59 -3.87 10.74 -19.58
CA LEU A 59 -5.00 11.54 -20.08
C LEU A 59 -4.64 13.03 -20.11
N ILE A 60 -3.89 13.53 -19.16
CA ILE A 60 -3.41 14.92 -19.15
C ILE A 60 -2.55 15.20 -20.37
N HIS A 61 -1.74 14.25 -20.78
CA HIS A 61 -0.87 14.42 -21.95
C HIS A 61 -1.58 14.22 -23.29
N THR A 62 -2.78 13.69 -23.28
CA THR A 62 -3.50 13.32 -24.50
C THR A 62 -4.90 13.93 -24.57
N LEU A 63 -5.89 13.17 -24.13
CA LEU A 63 -7.31 13.50 -24.38
C LEU A 63 -7.85 14.59 -23.48
N GLU A 64 -7.32 14.74 -22.29
CA GLU A 64 -7.80 15.69 -21.29
C GLU A 64 -6.78 16.80 -20.98
N LYS A 65 -5.97 17.11 -21.96
CA LYS A 65 -4.96 18.17 -21.84
C LYS A 65 -5.65 19.53 -21.65
N SER A 66 -5.21 20.26 -20.62
CA SER A 66 -5.67 21.62 -20.40
C SER A 66 -4.52 22.57 -20.71
N SER A 67 -4.85 23.70 -21.31
CA SER A 67 -3.86 24.75 -21.61
C SER A 67 -3.87 25.88 -20.57
N ARG A 68 -4.64 25.71 -19.51
CA ARG A 68 -4.76 26.72 -18.44
C ARG A 68 -4.97 26.02 -17.09
N PRO A 69 -4.70 26.75 -15.99
CA PRO A 69 -4.96 26.21 -14.66
C PRO A 69 -6.40 25.78 -14.48
N ILE A 70 -6.60 24.62 -13.85
CA ILE A 70 -7.91 24.05 -13.61
C ILE A 70 -7.81 23.05 -12.46
N GLN A 71 -8.93 22.84 -11.77
CA GLN A 71 -9.08 21.76 -10.79
C GLN A 71 -10.18 20.83 -11.26
N ARG A 72 -9.93 19.54 -11.14
CA ARG A 72 -10.95 18.55 -11.47
C ARG A 72 -10.76 17.33 -10.58
N SER A 73 -11.82 16.56 -10.45
CA SER A 73 -11.80 15.36 -9.64
C SER A 73 -12.73 14.33 -10.26
N GLY A 74 -12.58 13.11 -9.83
CA GLY A 74 -13.40 12.02 -10.33
C GLY A 74 -13.07 10.74 -9.62
N GLU A 75 -13.65 9.67 -10.14
CA GLU A 75 -13.45 8.33 -9.61
C GLU A 75 -13.12 7.38 -10.73
N MET A 76 -12.43 6.30 -10.39
CA MET A 76 -12.18 5.21 -11.33
C MET A 76 -12.01 3.90 -10.59
N VAL A 77 -12.24 2.81 -11.31
CA VAL A 77 -12.03 1.46 -10.79
C VAL A 77 -10.64 1.01 -11.20
N MET A 78 -9.87 0.51 -10.24
CA MET A 78 -8.57 -0.08 -10.48
C MET A 78 -8.37 -1.25 -9.53
N GLY A 79 -8.05 -2.43 -10.07
CA GLY A 79 -7.90 -3.64 -9.27
C GLY A 79 -9.17 -4.05 -8.54
N GLY A 80 -10.33 -3.80 -9.14
CA GLY A 80 -11.62 -4.15 -8.55
C GLY A 80 -12.06 -3.23 -7.42
N GLN A 81 -11.36 -2.13 -7.19
CA GLN A 81 -11.69 -1.15 -6.15
C GLN A 81 -11.98 0.20 -6.77
N GLN A 82 -12.83 0.98 -6.10
CA GLN A 82 -13.09 2.36 -6.46
C GLN A 82 -12.03 3.27 -5.85
N TRP A 83 -11.51 4.17 -6.68
CA TRP A 83 -10.51 5.15 -6.28
C TRP A 83 -11.00 6.53 -6.61
N ARG A 84 -10.68 7.51 -5.78
CA ARG A 84 -10.97 8.91 -6.04
C ARG A 84 -9.65 9.61 -6.37
N TRP A 85 -9.70 10.43 -7.40
CA TRP A 85 -8.56 11.25 -7.77
C TRP A 85 -8.95 12.73 -7.75
N ASP A 86 -8.03 13.55 -7.27
CA ASP A 86 -8.14 14.99 -7.30
C ASP A 86 -6.93 15.52 -8.08
N GLU A 87 -7.17 16.40 -9.02
CA GLU A 87 -6.15 16.85 -9.95
C GLU A 87 -6.16 18.37 -9.99
N THR A 88 -4.99 18.97 -9.75
CA THR A 88 -4.82 20.41 -9.80
C THR A 88 -3.78 20.74 -10.85
N ILE A 89 -4.12 21.61 -11.77
CA ILE A 89 -3.20 22.10 -12.79
C ILE A 89 -2.95 23.57 -12.51
N ASN A 90 -1.70 23.92 -12.29
CA ASN A 90 -1.25 25.26 -11.96
C ASN A 90 -0.26 25.76 -13.00
N ASN A 91 0.04 27.04 -12.95
CA ASN A 91 1.09 27.61 -13.79
C ASN A 91 2.42 27.00 -13.41
N GLY A 92 3.21 26.63 -14.42
CA GLY A 92 4.54 26.07 -14.22
C GLY A 92 5.60 27.16 -14.03
N PRO A 93 6.86 26.74 -14.06
CA PRO A 93 7.99 27.68 -13.86
C PRO A 93 8.18 28.66 -15.01
N SER A 94 7.55 28.43 -16.16
CA SER A 94 7.58 29.36 -17.29
C SER A 94 6.23 29.34 -17.99
N GLU A 95 6.04 30.29 -18.90
CA GLU A 95 4.77 30.41 -19.64
C GLU A 95 4.46 29.23 -20.54
N GLU A 96 5.47 28.47 -20.90
CA GLU A 96 5.32 27.32 -21.79
C GLU A 96 4.85 26.07 -21.07
N PHE A 97 4.99 26.02 -19.75
CA PHE A 97 4.71 24.83 -18.96
C PHE A 97 3.59 25.02 -17.98
N LEU A 98 2.86 23.95 -17.75
CA LEU A 98 1.92 23.83 -16.66
C LEU A 98 2.37 22.70 -15.74
N GLU A 99 2.05 22.84 -14.47
CA GLU A 99 2.35 21.83 -13.46
C GLU A 99 1.07 21.12 -13.06
N TYR A 100 1.10 19.78 -13.09
CA TYR A 100 0.00 19.00 -12.55
C TYR A 100 0.38 18.42 -11.21
N GLU A 101 -0.61 18.27 -10.36
CA GLU A 101 -0.48 17.59 -9.09
C GLU A 101 -1.71 16.70 -8.93
N ILE A 102 -1.49 15.42 -8.71
CA ILE A 102 -2.56 14.43 -8.64
C ILE A 102 -2.53 13.77 -7.27
N PHE A 103 -3.68 13.73 -6.63
CA PHE A 103 -3.86 13.14 -5.32
C PHE A 103 -4.82 11.95 -5.45
N ILE A 104 -4.42 10.80 -4.93
CA ILE A 104 -5.21 9.57 -5.02
C ILE A 104 -5.60 9.12 -3.63
N SER A 105 -6.89 8.82 -3.45
CA SER A 105 -7.43 8.29 -2.20
C SER A 105 -8.40 7.16 -2.48
N ARG A 106 -8.67 6.35 -1.46
CA ARG A 106 -9.76 5.38 -1.55
C ARG A 106 -11.09 6.11 -1.51
N GLU A 107 -12.13 5.50 -2.07
CA GLU A 107 -13.43 6.13 -2.23
C GLU A 107 -13.97 6.79 -0.96
N ASN A 108 -13.87 6.11 0.17
CA ASN A 108 -14.45 6.57 1.43
C ASN A 108 -13.44 7.14 2.42
N GLU A 109 -12.24 7.45 1.97
CA GLU A 109 -11.19 7.99 2.83
C GLU A 109 -10.80 9.40 2.40
N GLU A 110 -10.52 10.25 3.37
CA GLU A 110 -10.07 11.61 3.08
C GLU A 110 -8.55 11.69 2.92
N THR A 111 -7.83 10.71 3.48
CA THR A 111 -6.38 10.68 3.43
C THR A 111 -5.91 10.20 2.06
N TYR A 112 -4.97 10.94 1.48
CA TYR A 112 -4.37 10.55 0.21
C TYR A 112 -3.33 9.46 0.42
N ILE A 113 -3.37 8.43 -0.42
CA ILE A 113 -2.42 7.33 -0.39
C ILE A 113 -1.22 7.62 -1.28
N TYR A 114 -1.44 8.35 -2.37
CA TYR A 114 -0.41 8.63 -3.35
C TYR A 114 -0.57 10.03 -3.92
N THR A 115 0.53 10.72 -4.12
CA THR A 115 0.56 12.06 -4.71
C THR A 115 1.73 12.13 -5.69
N ILE A 116 1.50 12.72 -6.84
CA ILE A 116 2.54 12.90 -7.84
C ILE A 116 2.42 14.29 -8.48
N LYS A 117 3.56 14.86 -8.82
CA LYS A 117 3.67 16.13 -9.54
C LYS A 117 4.46 15.95 -10.81
N GLY A 118 4.17 16.77 -11.78
CA GLY A 118 4.95 16.79 -13.01
C GLY A 118 4.63 18.03 -13.83
N LEU A 119 5.34 18.18 -14.92
CA LEU A 119 5.19 19.31 -15.83
C LEU A 119 4.78 18.80 -17.20
N TYR A 120 4.05 19.65 -17.93
CA TYR A 120 3.78 19.38 -19.33
C TYR A 120 3.69 20.71 -20.09
N THR A 121 3.92 20.66 -21.38
CA THR A 121 3.82 21.83 -22.25
C THR A 121 2.38 22.15 -22.58
N LYS A 122 2.05 23.41 -22.60
CA LYS A 122 0.73 23.88 -22.99
C LYS A 122 0.34 23.41 -24.39
#